data_76fa7d1653ffc9512f8f04d9913c1219
#
_entry.id   76fa7d1653ffc9512f8f04d9913c1219
#
_cell.length_a   1.000
_cell.length_b   1.000
_cell.length_c   1.000
_cell.angle_alpha   90.00
_cell.angle_beta   90.00
_cell.angle_gamma   90.00
#
_symmetry.space_group_name_H-M   'P 1'
#
loop_
_entity.id
_entity.type
_entity.pdbx_description
1 polymer ?
#
loop_
_entity_poly.entity_id
_entity_poly.type
_entity_poly.pdbx_seq_one_letter_code
_entity_poly.pdbx_strand_id
1 'polypeptide(L)'
;MNDLRGPPTPLPTPLPTPLPTPLLTPLLTPGMAPLITPVLTLIARHRVVSVLLFLLVFPWLMPYEALAVNILIFGLYAVGFNLLFGYTGMLSFGHAAFLGVGSYLTGISIVHAHLHWLLAISVGVVAAGLVGVIMGHLAIRTRGIYFSMVTLALGQIVYYGFYKAERWTGGENGLRGVTVTAFKLAGWTIDFTNPVTKYYVILGFVAIALGLVSRILASPFGAVIEAIRENEKRAAACGYDVARSKLLVFVLSAAICGLAGSLRALHLSVVPIDSLHYLQSGQAVMMCLLGGMGTFFGPFVGAAVFLYLEDVVTTLTRHWMAVVGTIFMVFILFFPRGIWGSLVARWERATTPSGQT
;
A
#
# COMPACT_ATOMS: atom_id res chain seq x y z
N MET A 1 -57.97 -21.93 33.62
CA MET A 1 -56.61 -21.48 34.04
C MET A 1 -55.74 -22.73 33.95
N ASN A 2 -55.19 -23.03 32.80
CA ASN A 2 -54.22 -24.13 32.66
C ASN A 2 -53.43 -23.91 31.37
N ASP A 3 -52.13 -23.89 31.56
CA ASP A 3 -51.05 -24.24 30.63
C ASP A 3 -51.05 -23.70 29.20
N LEU A 4 -50.40 -22.56 29.02
CA LEU A 4 -49.80 -22.15 27.76
C LEU A 4 -48.27 -22.09 27.93
N ARG A 5 -47.62 -23.21 28.18
CA ARG A 5 -46.17 -23.36 27.98
C ARG A 5 -45.97 -24.14 26.69
N GLY A 6 -45.71 -23.44 25.61
CA GLY A 6 -45.23 -24.04 24.38
C GLY A 6 -43.89 -24.76 24.59
N PRO A 7 -43.55 -25.74 23.76
CA PRO A 7 -42.31 -26.51 23.89
C PRO A 7 -41.07 -25.63 23.74
N PRO A 8 -39.97 -25.92 24.48
CA PRO A 8 -38.76 -25.14 24.38
C PRO A 8 -38.18 -25.20 22.95
N THR A 9 -37.85 -24.01 22.41
CA THR A 9 -37.17 -23.88 21.14
C THR A 9 -35.86 -24.68 21.15
N PRO A 10 -35.58 -25.54 20.16
CA PRO A 10 -34.33 -26.28 20.09
C PRO A 10 -33.15 -25.31 19.96
N LEU A 11 -32.10 -25.57 20.73
CA LEU A 11 -30.83 -24.86 20.67
C LEU A 11 -30.29 -24.90 19.22
N PRO A 12 -29.69 -23.80 18.73
CA PRO A 12 -29.10 -23.78 17.39
C PRO A 12 -28.00 -24.86 17.33
N THR A 13 -28.09 -25.68 16.30
CA THR A 13 -27.07 -26.69 15.97
C THR A 13 -25.71 -26.04 15.83
N PRO A 14 -24.64 -26.63 16.42
CA PRO A 14 -23.29 -26.15 16.24
C PRO A 14 -22.93 -26.12 14.76
N LEU A 15 -22.35 -25.01 14.30
CA LEU A 15 -21.86 -24.82 12.94
C LEU A 15 -20.92 -26.00 12.56
N PRO A 16 -21.01 -26.52 11.33
CA PRO A 16 -20.15 -27.61 10.89
C PRO A 16 -18.68 -27.19 10.98
N THR A 17 -17.89 -28.03 11.61
CA THR A 17 -16.44 -27.93 11.66
C THR A 17 -15.86 -27.78 10.25
N PRO A 18 -14.92 -26.87 10.00
CA PRO A 18 -14.30 -26.73 8.69
C PRO A 18 -13.60 -28.05 8.32
N LEU A 19 -13.91 -28.53 7.11
CA LEU A 19 -13.32 -29.72 6.51
C LEU A 19 -11.78 -29.66 6.55
N PRO A 20 -11.10 -30.76 6.84
CA PRO A 20 -9.64 -30.82 6.78
C PRO A 20 -9.18 -30.67 5.32
N THR A 21 -8.42 -29.61 5.02
CA THR A 21 -7.76 -29.45 3.74
C THR A 21 -6.68 -30.53 3.55
N PRO A 22 -6.69 -31.28 2.45
CA PRO A 22 -5.71 -32.32 2.21
C PRO A 22 -4.35 -31.76 1.74
N LEU A 23 -3.30 -32.27 2.37
CA LEU A 23 -2.03 -32.69 1.80
C LEU A 23 -1.25 -31.73 0.89
N LEU A 24 -0.39 -30.91 1.49
CA LEU A 24 0.95 -30.61 1.00
C LEU A 24 1.88 -30.52 2.22
N THR A 25 2.28 -31.67 2.73
CA THR A 25 3.37 -31.89 3.67
C THR A 25 4.71 -31.96 2.93
N PRO A 26 5.85 -31.92 3.61
CA PRO A 26 6.64 -30.76 3.98
C PRO A 26 8.02 -30.81 3.33
N LEU A 27 8.57 -29.69 2.94
CA LEU A 27 9.99 -29.58 2.56
C LEU A 27 10.71 -28.56 3.47
N LEU A 28 10.71 -28.82 4.76
CA LEU A 28 11.65 -28.17 5.68
C LEU A 28 12.03 -29.17 6.76
N THR A 29 13.31 -29.59 6.74
CA THR A 29 13.92 -30.47 7.71
C THR A 29 13.85 -29.88 9.13
N PRO A 30 13.61 -30.69 10.18
CA PRO A 30 13.45 -30.23 11.56
C PRO A 30 14.69 -29.63 12.21
N GLY A 31 15.81 -29.56 11.52
CA GLY A 31 17.09 -29.04 12.04
C GLY A 31 17.30 -27.52 11.93
N MET A 32 16.48 -26.79 11.14
CA MET A 32 16.65 -25.32 10.94
C MET A 32 15.78 -24.45 11.86
N ALA A 33 14.84 -25.04 12.59
CA ALA A 33 13.92 -24.29 13.46
C ALA A 33 14.60 -23.46 14.56
N PRO A 34 15.64 -23.93 15.29
CA PRO A 34 16.19 -23.18 16.43
C PRO A 34 17.04 -21.96 16.04
N LEU A 35 17.54 -21.88 14.80
CA LEU A 35 18.35 -20.74 14.33
C LEU A 35 17.49 -19.60 13.76
N ILE A 36 16.32 -19.89 13.24
CA ILE A 36 15.43 -18.93 12.56
C ILE A 36 14.48 -18.26 13.55
N THR A 37 14.10 -18.92 14.63
CA THR A 37 13.18 -18.38 15.65
C THR A 37 13.64 -17.09 16.32
N PRO A 38 14.91 -16.92 16.79
CA PRO A 38 15.33 -15.67 17.43
C PRO A 38 15.39 -14.50 16.43
N VAL A 39 15.73 -14.77 15.16
CA VAL A 39 15.75 -13.74 14.11
C VAL A 39 14.33 -13.26 13.79
N LEU A 40 13.37 -14.18 13.68
CA LEU A 40 11.96 -13.83 13.40
C LEU A 40 11.26 -13.14 14.58
N THR A 41 11.60 -13.49 15.83
CA THR A 41 11.09 -12.78 17.01
C THR A 41 11.68 -11.36 17.11
N LEU A 42 12.94 -11.17 16.75
CA LEU A 42 13.57 -9.85 16.66
C LEU A 42 12.94 -9.01 15.56
N ILE A 43 12.68 -9.62 14.39
CA ILE A 43 11.95 -9.01 13.27
C ILE A 43 10.53 -8.60 13.69
N ALA A 44 9.81 -9.43 14.41
CA ALA A 44 8.45 -9.13 14.88
C ALA A 44 8.45 -8.01 15.94
N ARG A 45 9.47 -7.94 16.81
CA ARG A 45 9.61 -6.94 17.85
C ARG A 45 10.01 -5.56 17.31
N HIS A 46 10.85 -5.54 16.25
CA HIS A 46 11.36 -4.32 15.61
C HIS A 46 11.00 -4.26 14.14
N ARG A 47 9.70 -4.42 13.83
CA ARG A 47 9.16 -4.53 12.45
C ARG A 47 9.76 -3.50 11.49
N VAL A 48 9.78 -2.23 11.87
CA VAL A 48 10.29 -1.14 11.02
C VAL A 48 11.80 -1.27 10.78
N VAL A 49 12.57 -1.55 11.83
CA VAL A 49 14.04 -1.65 11.74
C VAL A 49 14.46 -2.79 10.82
N SER A 50 13.77 -3.93 10.90
CA SER A 50 14.09 -5.10 10.06
C SER A 50 13.82 -4.84 8.57
N VAL A 51 12.71 -4.15 8.23
CA VAL A 51 12.47 -3.72 6.84
C VAL A 51 13.53 -2.74 6.39
N LEU A 52 13.87 -1.76 7.22
CA LEU A 52 14.85 -0.76 6.84
C LEU A 52 16.24 -1.37 6.62
N LEU A 53 16.65 -2.32 7.46
CA LEU A 53 17.90 -3.06 7.27
C LEU A 53 17.88 -3.87 5.97
N PHE A 54 16.76 -4.54 5.67
CA PHE A 54 16.61 -5.25 4.40
C PHE A 54 16.68 -4.29 3.21
N LEU A 55 15.93 -3.18 3.27
CA LEU A 55 15.91 -2.17 2.22
C LEU A 55 17.26 -1.45 2.06
N LEU A 56 18.08 -1.36 3.10
CA LEU A 56 19.42 -0.76 3.03
C LEU A 56 20.39 -1.58 2.15
N VAL A 57 20.24 -2.91 2.17
CA VAL A 57 21.06 -3.84 1.37
C VAL A 57 20.42 -4.11 0.00
N PHE A 58 19.15 -3.79 -0.16
CA PHE A 58 18.32 -4.16 -1.31
C PHE A 58 18.86 -3.70 -2.69
N PRO A 59 19.48 -2.49 -2.86
CA PRO A 59 20.01 -2.07 -4.17
C PRO A 59 21.04 -3.03 -4.74
N TRP A 60 21.79 -3.69 -3.87
CA TRP A 60 22.85 -4.61 -4.25
C TRP A 60 22.34 -6.00 -4.66
N LEU A 61 21.07 -6.30 -4.31
CA LEU A 61 20.41 -7.55 -4.68
C LEU A 61 19.68 -7.45 -6.03
N MET A 62 19.35 -6.23 -6.49
CA MET A 62 18.55 -6.02 -7.70
C MET A 62 19.42 -5.94 -8.95
N PRO A 63 18.90 -6.39 -10.12
CA PRO A 63 19.62 -6.38 -11.39
C PRO A 63 20.08 -4.98 -11.82
N TYR A 64 19.29 -3.93 -11.46
CA TYR A 64 19.63 -2.54 -11.73
C TYR A 64 18.93 -1.60 -10.72
N GLU A 65 19.59 -0.48 -10.43
CA GLU A 65 19.22 0.44 -9.36
C GLU A 65 17.87 1.11 -9.55
N ALA A 66 17.45 1.37 -10.79
CA ALA A 66 16.16 1.99 -11.09
C ALA A 66 14.98 1.11 -10.66
N LEU A 67 15.09 -0.22 -10.78
CA LEU A 67 14.07 -1.15 -10.28
C LEU A 67 13.95 -1.09 -8.75
N ALA A 68 15.10 -1.04 -8.05
CA ALA A 68 15.11 -0.92 -6.61
C ALA A 68 14.41 0.36 -6.13
N VAL A 69 14.64 1.50 -6.80
CA VAL A 69 13.96 2.76 -6.51
C VAL A 69 12.46 2.67 -6.77
N ASN A 70 12.06 2.06 -7.90
CA ASN A 70 10.65 1.87 -8.23
C ASN A 70 9.96 0.98 -7.18
N ILE A 71 10.60 -0.08 -6.69
CA ILE A 71 10.07 -0.94 -5.64
C ILE A 71 9.88 -0.16 -4.32
N LEU A 72 10.78 0.76 -3.96
CA LEU A 72 10.59 1.63 -2.80
C LEU A 72 9.37 2.54 -2.95
N ILE A 73 9.23 3.19 -4.10
CA ILE A 73 8.14 4.14 -4.38
C ILE A 73 6.80 3.42 -4.43
N PHE A 74 6.70 2.34 -5.19
CA PHE A 74 5.45 1.59 -5.31
C PHE A 74 5.15 0.76 -4.06
N GLY A 75 6.18 0.32 -3.31
CA GLY A 75 6.02 -0.26 -1.99
C GLY A 75 5.39 0.72 -1.00
N LEU A 76 5.85 1.99 -1.00
CA LEU A 76 5.25 3.06 -0.21
C LEU A 76 3.81 3.35 -0.66
N TYR A 77 3.56 3.39 -1.97
CA TYR A 77 2.23 3.56 -2.55
C TYR A 77 1.28 2.43 -2.11
N ALA A 78 1.75 1.19 -2.18
CA ALA A 78 1.00 0.01 -1.74
C ALA A 78 0.75 0.01 -0.21
N VAL A 79 1.70 0.49 0.62
CA VAL A 79 1.49 0.67 2.07
C VAL A 79 0.42 1.72 2.34
N GLY A 80 0.47 2.87 1.65
CA GLY A 80 -0.57 3.89 1.74
C GLY A 80 -1.95 3.34 1.37
N PHE A 81 -2.04 2.58 0.28
CA PHE A 81 -3.26 1.90 -0.14
C PHE A 81 -3.73 0.85 0.86
N ASN A 82 -2.81 0.04 1.40
CA ASN A 82 -3.09 -1.00 2.39
C ASN A 82 -3.64 -0.42 3.70
N LEU A 83 -3.27 0.81 4.06
CA LEU A 83 -3.82 1.47 5.24
C LEU A 83 -5.35 1.62 5.13
N LEU A 84 -5.85 1.89 3.93
CA LEU A 84 -7.29 1.96 3.68
C LEU A 84 -7.88 0.58 3.37
N PHE A 85 -7.30 -0.15 2.41
CA PHE A 85 -7.86 -1.42 1.95
C PHE A 85 -7.63 -2.55 2.95
N GLY A 86 -6.41 -2.69 3.42
CA GLY A 86 -6.01 -3.80 4.29
C GLY A 86 -6.52 -3.67 5.72
N TYR A 87 -6.43 -2.47 6.31
CA TYR A 87 -6.79 -2.26 7.73
C TYR A 87 -8.22 -1.80 7.96
N THR A 88 -8.91 -1.20 6.97
CA THR A 88 -10.32 -0.82 7.12
C THR A 88 -11.29 -1.57 6.21
N GLY A 89 -10.78 -2.38 5.29
CA GLY A 89 -11.60 -3.14 4.34
C GLY A 89 -12.23 -2.30 3.23
N MET A 90 -11.84 -1.01 3.07
CA MET A 90 -12.40 -0.11 2.06
C MET A 90 -11.59 -0.17 0.76
N LEU A 91 -12.11 -0.83 -0.27
CA LEU A 91 -11.49 -0.90 -1.58
C LEU A 91 -11.76 0.39 -2.38
N SER A 92 -10.72 1.15 -2.70
CA SER A 92 -10.80 2.40 -3.46
C SER A 92 -10.02 2.31 -4.78
N PHE A 93 -10.66 2.62 -5.89
CA PHE A 93 -10.02 2.77 -7.20
C PHE A 93 -9.62 4.21 -7.55
N GLY A 94 -9.72 5.12 -6.57
CA GLY A 94 -9.32 6.53 -6.73
C GLY A 94 -7.90 6.85 -6.29
N HIS A 95 -7.12 5.88 -5.81
CA HIS A 95 -5.78 6.13 -5.22
C HIS A 95 -4.74 6.60 -6.24
N ALA A 96 -4.93 6.28 -7.52
CA ALA A 96 -4.12 6.84 -8.60
C ALA A 96 -4.19 8.38 -8.63
N ALA A 97 -5.34 8.97 -8.28
CA ALA A 97 -5.47 10.43 -8.20
C ALA A 97 -4.50 11.01 -7.16
N PHE A 98 -4.32 10.37 -6.00
CA PHE A 98 -3.40 10.86 -4.95
C PHE A 98 -1.94 10.72 -5.36
N LEU A 99 -1.57 9.59 -5.99
CA LEU A 99 -0.24 9.39 -6.56
C LEU A 99 0.05 10.47 -7.61
N GLY A 100 -0.87 10.68 -8.54
CA GLY A 100 -0.72 11.65 -9.61
C GLY A 100 -0.73 13.09 -9.12
N VAL A 101 -1.66 13.49 -8.26
CA VAL A 101 -1.68 14.84 -7.67
C VAL A 101 -0.38 15.14 -6.94
N GLY A 102 0.12 14.20 -6.11
CA GLY A 102 1.43 14.33 -5.47
C GLY A 102 2.55 14.54 -6.47
N SER A 103 2.59 13.73 -7.54
CA SER A 103 3.59 13.84 -8.60
C SER A 103 3.51 15.19 -9.32
N TYR A 104 2.32 15.58 -9.79
CA TYR A 104 2.12 16.81 -10.56
C TYR A 104 2.36 18.07 -9.75
N LEU A 105 1.81 18.16 -8.52
CA LEU A 105 2.01 19.36 -7.70
C LEU A 105 3.47 19.53 -7.29
N THR A 106 4.18 18.42 -7.04
CA THR A 106 5.63 18.46 -6.82
C THR A 106 6.35 18.94 -8.08
N GLY A 107 6.04 18.37 -9.25
CA GLY A 107 6.65 18.76 -10.52
C GLY A 107 6.36 20.21 -10.88
N ILE A 108 5.12 20.68 -10.79
CA ILE A 108 4.70 22.06 -11.04
C ILE A 108 5.45 23.03 -10.09
N SER A 109 5.56 22.66 -8.82
CA SER A 109 6.26 23.49 -7.82
C SER A 109 7.75 23.65 -8.13
N ILE A 110 8.38 22.62 -8.72
CA ILE A 110 9.78 22.69 -9.13
C ILE A 110 9.94 23.49 -10.43
N VAL A 111 9.13 23.15 -11.46
CA VAL A 111 9.30 23.68 -12.83
C VAL A 111 8.81 25.13 -12.95
N HIS A 112 7.64 25.44 -12.39
CA HIS A 112 7.03 26.76 -12.55
C HIS A 112 7.28 27.71 -11.38
N ALA A 113 7.29 27.20 -10.13
CA ALA A 113 7.50 28.02 -8.95
C ALA A 113 8.97 28.03 -8.48
N HIS A 114 9.86 27.25 -9.12
CA HIS A 114 11.28 27.13 -8.76
C HIS A 114 11.52 26.85 -7.29
N LEU A 115 10.57 26.14 -6.63
CA LEU A 115 10.67 25.81 -5.22
C LEU A 115 11.75 24.75 -4.99
N HIS A 116 12.37 24.84 -3.82
CA HIS A 116 13.28 23.81 -3.36
C HIS A 116 12.54 22.45 -3.29
N TRP A 117 13.20 21.38 -3.75
CA TRP A 117 12.58 20.05 -3.89
C TRP A 117 11.91 19.53 -2.60
N LEU A 118 12.46 19.81 -1.40
CA LEU A 118 11.84 19.44 -0.12
C LEU A 118 10.49 20.13 0.11
N LEU A 119 10.42 21.45 -0.21
CA LEU A 119 9.15 22.18 -0.13
C LEU A 119 8.17 21.69 -1.19
N ALA A 120 8.66 21.38 -2.38
CA ALA A 120 7.82 20.84 -3.45
C ALA A 120 7.19 19.48 -3.07
N ILE A 121 7.94 18.56 -2.43
CA ILE A 121 7.39 17.32 -1.86
C ILE A 121 6.29 17.64 -0.85
N SER A 122 6.53 18.58 0.06
CA SER A 122 5.53 18.95 1.08
C SER A 122 4.25 19.48 0.45
N VAL A 123 4.37 20.32 -0.60
CA VAL A 123 3.21 20.81 -1.39
C VAL A 123 2.47 19.64 -2.02
N GLY A 124 3.17 18.69 -2.65
CA GLY A 124 2.56 17.50 -3.25
C GLY A 124 1.80 16.63 -2.24
N VAL A 125 2.39 16.39 -1.08
CA VAL A 125 1.77 15.61 0.01
C VAL A 125 0.54 16.30 0.56
N VAL A 126 0.63 17.60 0.85
CA VAL A 126 -0.51 18.40 1.37
C VAL A 126 -1.64 18.45 0.34
N ALA A 127 -1.31 18.67 -0.93
CA ALA A 127 -2.30 18.70 -2.01
C ALA A 127 -3.01 17.35 -2.16
N ALA A 128 -2.29 16.24 -2.14
CA ALA A 128 -2.87 14.90 -2.17
C ALA A 128 -3.79 14.66 -0.96
N GLY A 129 -3.38 15.10 0.23
CA GLY A 129 -4.19 15.05 1.44
C GLY A 129 -5.48 15.87 1.33
N LEU A 130 -5.42 17.10 0.78
CA LEU A 130 -6.60 17.94 0.55
C LEU A 130 -7.57 17.32 -0.46
N VAL A 131 -7.06 16.79 -1.56
CA VAL A 131 -7.89 16.01 -2.51
C VAL A 131 -8.47 14.78 -1.80
N GLY A 132 -7.70 14.15 -0.91
CA GLY A 132 -8.16 13.07 -0.04
C GLY A 132 -9.32 13.47 0.88
N VAL A 133 -9.29 14.67 1.47
CA VAL A 133 -10.43 15.21 2.26
C VAL A 133 -11.67 15.35 1.40
N ILE A 134 -11.55 15.97 0.22
CA ILE A 134 -12.69 16.22 -0.68
C ILE A 134 -13.28 14.89 -1.16
N MET A 135 -12.45 14.01 -1.72
CA MET A 135 -12.89 12.71 -2.23
C MET A 135 -13.43 11.82 -1.11
N GLY A 136 -12.74 11.81 0.05
CA GLY A 136 -13.14 11.03 1.22
C GLY A 136 -14.48 11.46 1.77
N HIS A 137 -14.73 12.77 1.91
CA HIS A 137 -16.02 13.29 2.39
C HIS A 137 -17.19 12.88 1.50
N LEU A 138 -16.98 12.82 0.19
CA LEU A 138 -18.01 12.38 -0.76
C LEU A 138 -18.17 10.84 -0.75
N ALA A 139 -17.05 10.11 -0.78
CA ALA A 139 -17.07 8.66 -0.94
C ALA A 139 -17.54 7.88 0.30
N ILE A 140 -17.19 8.34 1.52
CA ILE A 140 -17.50 7.64 2.78
C ILE A 140 -19.00 7.50 3.05
N ARG A 141 -19.82 8.30 2.39
CA ARG A 141 -21.30 8.18 2.46
C ARG A 141 -21.82 6.90 1.80
N THR A 142 -21.00 6.25 0.97
CA THR A 142 -21.32 5.00 0.29
C THR A 142 -20.59 3.83 0.92
N ARG A 143 -21.05 2.59 0.67
CA ARG A 143 -20.48 1.35 1.26
C ARG A 143 -20.25 0.27 0.21
N GLY A 144 -19.31 -0.61 0.50
CA GLY A 144 -19.02 -1.77 -0.34
C GLY A 144 -18.63 -1.38 -1.76
N ILE A 145 -19.25 -2.00 -2.75
CA ILE A 145 -18.96 -1.79 -4.17
C ILE A 145 -19.24 -0.36 -4.64
N TYR A 146 -20.26 0.29 -4.06
CA TYR A 146 -20.58 1.69 -4.41
C TYR A 146 -19.48 2.66 -3.99
N PHE A 147 -18.78 2.39 -2.87
CA PHE A 147 -17.62 3.16 -2.47
C PHE A 147 -16.50 3.07 -3.52
N SER A 148 -16.23 1.88 -4.01
CA SER A 148 -15.22 1.66 -5.05
C SER A 148 -15.55 2.38 -6.36
N MET A 149 -16.82 2.34 -6.78
CA MET A 149 -17.30 3.03 -7.99
C MET A 149 -17.22 4.56 -7.86
N VAL A 150 -17.65 5.11 -6.72
CA VAL A 150 -17.58 6.56 -6.45
C VAL A 150 -16.15 7.04 -6.44
N THR A 151 -15.22 6.32 -5.77
CA THR A 151 -13.81 6.69 -5.74
C THR A 151 -13.15 6.60 -7.12
N LEU A 152 -13.55 5.63 -7.96
CA LEU A 152 -13.10 5.54 -9.35
C LEU A 152 -13.59 6.75 -10.15
N ALA A 153 -14.88 7.11 -10.07
CA ALA A 153 -15.43 8.26 -10.77
C ALA A 153 -14.76 9.57 -10.35
N LEU A 154 -14.56 9.79 -9.04
CA LEU A 154 -13.84 10.95 -8.53
C LEU A 154 -12.37 10.98 -8.99
N GLY A 155 -11.71 9.83 -9.04
CA GLY A 155 -10.36 9.70 -9.60
C GLY A 155 -10.30 10.10 -11.07
N GLN A 156 -11.31 9.72 -11.88
CA GLN A 156 -11.41 10.12 -13.29
C GLN A 156 -11.66 11.62 -13.46
N ILE A 157 -12.41 12.26 -12.56
CA ILE A 157 -12.58 13.73 -12.57
C ILE A 157 -11.22 14.41 -12.37
N VAL A 158 -10.42 13.94 -11.41
CA VAL A 158 -9.07 14.46 -11.20
C VAL A 158 -8.19 14.23 -12.43
N TYR A 159 -8.19 13.01 -13.00
CA TYR A 159 -7.44 12.69 -14.21
C TYR A 159 -7.76 13.66 -15.36
N TYR A 160 -9.05 13.82 -15.71
CA TYR A 160 -9.46 14.71 -16.79
C TYR A 160 -9.20 16.19 -16.47
N GLY A 161 -9.25 16.58 -15.19
CA GLY A 161 -8.87 17.93 -14.76
C GLY A 161 -7.41 18.24 -15.10
N PHE A 162 -6.49 17.33 -14.75
CA PHE A 162 -5.08 17.48 -15.07
C PHE A 162 -4.80 17.32 -16.58
N TYR A 163 -5.49 16.42 -17.25
CA TYR A 163 -5.37 16.22 -18.71
C TYR A 163 -5.73 17.49 -19.48
N LYS A 164 -6.80 18.21 -19.09
CA LYS A 164 -7.25 19.44 -19.73
C LYS A 164 -6.43 20.67 -19.35
N ALA A 165 -5.70 20.64 -18.25
CA ALA A 165 -4.85 21.75 -17.79
C ALA A 165 -3.49 21.77 -18.51
N GLU A 166 -3.43 21.58 -19.81
CA GLU A 166 -2.22 21.41 -20.63
C GLU A 166 -1.13 22.44 -20.35
N ARG A 167 -1.54 23.71 -20.12
CA ARG A 167 -0.59 24.81 -19.86
C ARG A 167 0.30 24.55 -18.63
N TRP A 168 -0.20 23.84 -17.62
CA TRP A 168 0.48 23.60 -16.36
C TRP A 168 1.02 22.18 -16.23
N THR A 169 0.36 21.22 -16.86
CA THR A 169 0.62 19.80 -16.72
C THR A 169 1.34 19.17 -17.90
N GLY A 170 1.40 19.87 -19.04
CA GLY A 170 1.88 19.32 -20.30
C GLY A 170 0.89 18.40 -21.00
N GLY A 171 -0.34 18.22 -20.44
CA GLY A 171 -1.41 17.41 -21.02
C GLY A 171 -0.99 15.96 -21.24
N GLU A 172 -1.21 15.43 -22.44
CA GLU A 172 -0.87 14.05 -22.82
C GLU A 172 0.64 13.76 -22.74
N ASN A 173 1.48 14.76 -23.05
CA ASN A 173 2.94 14.61 -23.02
C ASN A 173 3.53 14.57 -21.62
N GLY A 174 2.73 14.90 -20.59
CA GLY A 174 3.17 15.00 -19.20
C GLY A 174 4.09 16.20 -18.94
N LEU A 175 4.35 16.46 -17.66
CA LEU A 175 5.21 17.56 -17.22
C LEU A 175 6.68 17.12 -17.28
N ARG A 176 7.48 17.81 -18.10
CA ARG A 176 8.92 17.56 -18.25
C ARG A 176 9.75 18.62 -17.50
N GLY A 177 11.03 18.29 -17.27
CA GLY A 177 11.97 19.26 -16.69
C GLY A 177 11.96 19.28 -15.16
N VAL A 178 11.46 18.25 -14.50
CA VAL A 178 11.54 18.08 -13.06
C VAL A 178 12.98 17.71 -12.68
N THR A 179 13.90 18.66 -12.79
CA THR A 179 15.31 18.45 -12.47
C THR A 179 15.61 18.96 -11.07
N VAL A 180 16.21 18.11 -10.25
CA VAL A 180 16.72 18.50 -8.95
C VAL A 180 18.21 18.79 -9.09
N THR A 181 18.58 20.04 -8.91
CA THR A 181 20.00 20.45 -8.86
C THR A 181 20.67 19.89 -7.61
N ALA A 182 21.97 19.57 -7.73
CA ALA A 182 22.77 19.11 -6.62
C ALA A 182 22.62 20.04 -5.40
N PHE A 183 22.35 19.48 -4.25
CA PHE A 183 22.07 20.19 -3.02
C PHE A 183 23.18 19.99 -2.00
N LYS A 184 23.66 21.07 -1.40
CA LYS A 184 24.62 21.01 -0.30
C LYS A 184 23.91 20.98 1.04
N LEU A 185 23.94 19.86 1.74
CA LEU A 185 23.46 19.71 3.10
C LEU A 185 24.65 19.46 4.04
N ALA A 186 24.90 20.39 4.96
CA ALA A 186 25.98 20.27 5.97
C ALA A 186 27.36 19.89 5.39
N GLY A 187 27.72 20.44 4.21
CA GLY A 187 29.02 20.16 3.57
C GLY A 187 29.05 18.97 2.63
N TRP A 188 28.00 18.15 2.56
CA TRP A 188 27.86 17.04 1.63
C TRP A 188 27.07 17.48 0.40
N THR A 189 27.62 17.28 -0.79
CA THR A 189 26.90 17.51 -2.05
C THR A 189 26.06 16.25 -2.37
N ILE A 190 24.76 16.37 -2.20
CA ILE A 190 23.81 15.32 -2.59
C ILE A 190 23.52 15.53 -4.07
N ASP A 191 24.12 14.69 -4.90
CA ASP A 191 23.91 14.69 -6.34
C ASP A 191 22.83 13.68 -6.72
N PHE A 192 21.68 14.17 -7.18
CA PHE A 192 20.56 13.35 -7.66
C PHE A 192 20.84 12.68 -9.02
N THR A 193 21.97 12.99 -9.65
CA THR A 193 22.37 12.31 -10.89
C THR A 193 22.86 10.90 -10.60
N ASN A 194 23.44 10.67 -9.40
CA ASN A 194 23.88 9.35 -8.98
C ASN A 194 22.68 8.50 -8.50
N PRO A 195 22.39 7.34 -9.15
CA PRO A 195 21.26 6.49 -8.80
C PRO A 195 21.29 5.98 -7.37
N VAL A 196 22.47 5.66 -6.84
CA VAL A 196 22.65 5.18 -5.46
C VAL A 196 22.27 6.27 -4.45
N THR A 197 22.71 7.50 -4.67
CA THR A 197 22.34 8.65 -3.81
C THR A 197 20.84 8.87 -3.83
N LYS A 198 20.23 8.81 -5.02
CA LYS A 198 18.77 8.92 -5.21
C LYS A 198 18.04 7.85 -4.42
N TYR A 199 18.53 6.60 -4.47
CA TYR A 199 17.95 5.49 -3.71
C TYR A 199 17.92 5.77 -2.20
N TYR A 200 19.05 6.17 -1.61
CA TYR A 200 19.13 6.40 -0.16
C TYR A 200 18.33 7.62 0.31
N VAL A 201 18.22 8.66 -0.51
CA VAL A 201 17.34 9.80 -0.21
C VAL A 201 15.87 9.35 -0.19
N ILE A 202 15.44 8.61 -1.20
CA ILE A 202 14.07 8.07 -1.26
C ILE A 202 13.83 7.10 -0.10
N LEU A 203 14.80 6.23 0.22
CA LEU A 203 14.74 5.33 1.37
C LEU A 203 14.53 6.10 2.69
N GLY A 204 15.16 7.25 2.86
CA GLY A 204 14.96 8.12 4.03
C GLY A 204 13.49 8.57 4.18
N PHE A 205 12.86 9.02 3.10
CA PHE A 205 11.44 9.38 3.11
C PHE A 205 10.52 8.17 3.36
N VAL A 206 10.81 7.05 2.73
CA VAL A 206 10.09 5.79 2.95
C VAL A 206 10.22 5.34 4.40
N ALA A 207 11.41 5.45 5.01
CA ALA A 207 11.64 5.12 6.41
C ALA A 207 10.80 5.98 7.37
N ILE A 208 10.75 7.28 7.13
CA ILE A 208 9.92 8.23 7.91
C ILE A 208 8.44 7.86 7.76
N ALA A 209 7.97 7.62 6.54
CA ALA A 209 6.58 7.25 6.28
C ALA A 209 6.20 5.92 6.93
N LEU A 210 7.08 4.90 6.86
CA LEU A 210 6.86 3.60 7.53
C LEU A 210 6.84 3.75 9.05
N GLY A 211 7.74 4.57 9.60
CA GLY A 211 7.72 4.91 11.03
C GLY A 211 6.40 5.55 11.47
N LEU A 212 5.89 6.48 10.66
CA LEU A 212 4.60 7.14 10.90
C LEU A 212 3.44 6.13 10.83
N VAL A 213 3.38 5.30 9.77
CA VAL A 213 2.35 4.27 9.62
C VAL A 213 2.39 3.28 10.78
N SER A 214 3.57 2.82 11.18
CA SER A 214 3.71 1.89 12.31
C SER A 214 3.19 2.49 13.61
N ARG A 215 3.44 3.79 13.82
CA ARG A 215 2.97 4.52 15.00
C ARG A 215 1.47 4.73 14.98
N ILE A 216 0.88 5.00 13.81
CA ILE A 216 -0.58 5.10 13.63
C ILE A 216 -1.23 3.76 13.96
N LEU A 217 -0.71 2.65 13.42
CA LEU A 217 -1.25 1.32 13.64
C LEU A 217 -1.10 0.83 15.08
N ALA A 218 -0.04 1.24 15.78
CA ALA A 218 0.17 0.92 17.19
C ALA A 218 -0.62 1.83 18.17
N SER A 219 -1.28 2.87 17.66
CA SER A 219 -2.08 3.79 18.45
C SER A 219 -3.49 3.25 18.73
N PRO A 220 -4.26 3.81 19.69
CA PRO A 220 -5.67 3.48 19.87
C PRO A 220 -6.50 3.66 18.59
N PHE A 221 -6.11 4.59 17.72
CA PHE A 221 -6.74 4.79 16.41
C PHE A 221 -6.59 3.55 15.51
N GLY A 222 -5.43 2.86 15.55
CA GLY A 222 -5.23 1.60 14.83
C GLY A 222 -6.22 0.52 15.25
N ALA A 223 -6.48 0.37 16.54
CA ALA A 223 -7.49 -0.57 17.03
C ALA A 223 -8.92 -0.21 16.60
N VAL A 224 -9.24 1.09 16.53
CA VAL A 224 -10.56 1.57 16.06
C VAL A 224 -10.78 1.23 14.58
N ILE A 225 -9.77 1.43 13.72
CA ILE A 225 -9.92 1.13 12.29
C ILE A 225 -10.06 -0.38 12.05
N GLU A 226 -9.37 -1.21 12.82
CA GLU A 226 -9.49 -2.67 12.75
C GLU A 226 -10.88 -3.13 13.24
N ALA A 227 -11.39 -2.56 14.34
CA ALA A 227 -12.76 -2.80 14.82
C ALA A 227 -13.83 -2.40 13.77
N ILE A 228 -13.63 -1.30 13.05
CA ILE A 228 -14.51 -0.87 11.95
C ILE A 228 -14.49 -1.89 10.80
N ARG A 229 -13.32 -2.43 10.47
CA ARG A 229 -13.17 -3.49 9.45
C ARG A 229 -13.95 -4.74 9.81
N GLU A 230 -13.89 -5.17 11.08
CA GLU A 230 -14.61 -6.37 11.53
C GLU A 230 -16.12 -6.16 11.55
N ASN A 231 -16.59 -5.08 12.17
CA ASN A 231 -18.01 -4.77 12.24
C ASN A 231 -18.27 -3.28 12.51
N GLU A 232 -18.61 -2.54 11.45
CA GLU A 232 -18.88 -1.11 11.50
C GLU A 232 -20.04 -0.74 12.46
N LYS A 233 -21.11 -1.56 12.50
CA LYS A 233 -22.26 -1.33 13.39
C LYS A 233 -21.89 -1.53 14.86
N ARG A 234 -21.04 -2.52 15.15
CA ARG A 234 -20.57 -2.78 16.50
C ARG A 234 -19.65 -1.66 16.98
N ALA A 235 -18.72 -1.20 16.15
CA ALA A 235 -17.85 -0.06 16.48
C ALA A 235 -18.67 1.21 16.79
N ALA A 236 -19.70 1.50 15.99
CA ALA A 236 -20.62 2.63 16.24
C ALA A 236 -21.39 2.46 17.56
N ALA A 237 -21.86 1.25 17.88
CA ALA A 237 -22.56 0.96 19.14
C ALA A 237 -21.67 1.13 20.37
N CYS A 238 -20.34 0.95 20.23
CA CYS A 238 -19.35 1.23 21.27
C CYS A 238 -19.03 2.74 21.39
N GLY A 239 -19.71 3.62 20.63
CA GLY A 239 -19.56 5.08 20.74
C GLY A 239 -18.46 5.68 19.86
N TYR A 240 -17.81 4.90 18.96
CA TYR A 240 -16.82 5.45 18.04
C TYR A 240 -17.45 6.19 16.87
N ASP A 241 -16.91 7.37 16.53
CA ASP A 241 -17.29 8.09 15.32
C ASP A 241 -16.65 7.43 14.09
N VAL A 242 -17.41 6.51 13.50
CA VAL A 242 -16.98 5.71 12.35
C VAL A 242 -16.70 6.60 11.13
N ALA A 243 -17.51 7.64 10.90
CA ALA A 243 -17.36 8.51 9.73
C ALA A 243 -16.06 9.30 9.80
N ARG A 244 -15.76 9.92 10.95
CA ARG A 244 -14.50 10.63 11.15
C ARG A 244 -13.28 9.69 11.07
N SER A 245 -13.38 8.50 11.66
CA SER A 245 -12.30 7.52 11.62
C SER A 245 -11.99 7.09 10.20
N LYS A 246 -13.00 6.78 9.38
CA LYS A 246 -12.87 6.46 7.95
C LYS A 246 -12.25 7.61 7.16
N LEU A 247 -12.71 8.85 7.41
CA LEU A 247 -12.18 10.03 6.73
C LEU A 247 -10.70 10.24 7.05
N LEU A 248 -10.32 10.14 8.32
CA LEU A 248 -8.94 10.29 8.74
C LEU A 248 -8.02 9.26 8.09
N VAL A 249 -8.41 7.97 8.07
CA VAL A 249 -7.64 6.93 7.39
C VAL A 249 -7.53 7.22 5.90
N PHE A 250 -8.62 7.65 5.26
CA PHE A 250 -8.62 7.97 3.84
C PHE A 250 -7.64 9.11 3.52
N VAL A 251 -7.63 10.18 4.32
CA VAL A 251 -6.72 11.32 4.16
C VAL A 251 -5.26 10.92 4.43
N LEU A 252 -5.01 10.12 5.47
CA LEU A 252 -3.67 9.61 5.77
C LEU A 252 -3.15 8.72 4.63
N SER A 253 -4.00 7.83 4.11
CA SER A 253 -3.70 7.01 2.95
C SER A 253 -3.39 7.87 1.72
N ALA A 254 -4.21 8.90 1.44
CA ALA A 254 -4.01 9.83 0.34
C ALA A 254 -2.68 10.60 0.47
N ALA A 255 -2.32 11.06 1.67
CA ALA A 255 -1.07 11.78 1.92
C ALA A 255 0.15 10.88 1.68
N ILE A 256 0.12 9.61 2.13
CA ILE A 256 1.20 8.64 1.91
C ILE A 256 1.32 8.31 0.42
N CYS A 257 0.20 8.10 -0.28
CA CYS A 257 0.20 7.88 -1.72
C CYS A 257 0.69 9.12 -2.48
N GLY A 258 0.36 10.33 -2.01
CA GLY A 258 0.88 11.59 -2.51
C GLY A 258 2.39 11.72 -2.33
N LEU A 259 2.92 11.28 -1.19
CA LEU A 259 4.36 11.23 -0.96
C LEU A 259 5.04 10.28 -1.96
N ALA A 260 4.49 9.08 -2.17
CA ALA A 260 5.01 8.16 -3.17
C ALA A 260 5.00 8.79 -4.58
N GLY A 261 3.94 9.52 -4.92
CA GLY A 261 3.85 10.28 -6.17
C GLY A 261 4.92 11.37 -6.27
N SER A 262 5.12 12.15 -5.23
CA SER A 262 6.16 13.19 -5.17
C SER A 262 7.55 12.61 -5.39
N LEU A 263 7.87 11.49 -4.75
CA LEU A 263 9.14 10.79 -4.92
C LEU A 263 9.29 10.22 -6.33
N ARG A 264 8.19 9.75 -6.96
CA ARG A 264 8.19 9.28 -8.35
C ARG A 264 8.53 10.39 -9.33
N ALA A 265 7.98 11.60 -9.14
CA ALA A 265 8.30 12.75 -9.97
C ALA A 265 9.80 13.08 -9.96
N LEU A 266 10.43 13.02 -8.79
CA LEU A 266 11.88 13.25 -8.62
C LEU A 266 12.71 12.12 -9.24
N HIS A 267 12.21 10.87 -9.16
CA HIS A 267 12.92 9.72 -9.72
C HIS A 267 12.95 9.75 -11.25
N LEU A 268 11.79 9.94 -11.87
CA LEU A 268 11.63 9.91 -13.32
C LEU A 268 12.08 11.21 -14.01
N SER A 269 12.18 12.33 -13.28
CA SER A 269 12.42 13.68 -13.82
C SER A 269 11.35 14.12 -14.84
N VAL A 270 10.26 13.40 -14.92
CA VAL A 270 9.07 13.65 -15.74
C VAL A 270 7.84 13.13 -14.99
N VAL A 271 6.72 13.81 -15.15
CA VAL A 271 5.43 13.35 -14.58
C VAL A 271 4.52 12.93 -15.72
N PRO A 272 4.41 11.62 -16.02
CA PRO A 272 3.50 11.14 -17.05
C PRO A 272 2.05 11.23 -16.57
N ILE A 273 1.12 11.50 -17.50
CA ILE A 273 -0.32 11.57 -17.21
C ILE A 273 -0.87 10.23 -16.72
N ASP A 274 -0.26 9.13 -17.11
CA ASP A 274 -0.60 7.76 -16.68
C ASP A 274 -0.49 7.56 -15.15
N SER A 275 0.25 8.44 -14.45
CA SER A 275 0.31 8.44 -12.98
C SER A 275 -1.05 8.66 -12.32
N LEU A 276 -1.97 9.33 -13.02
CA LEU A 276 -3.36 9.60 -12.59
C LEU A 276 -4.35 8.55 -13.07
N HIS A 277 -3.93 7.66 -13.99
CA HIS A 277 -4.85 6.70 -14.60
C HIS A 277 -5.29 5.62 -13.61
N TYR A 278 -6.57 5.23 -13.63
CA TYR A 278 -7.14 4.27 -12.68
C TYR A 278 -6.42 2.90 -12.65
N LEU A 279 -5.73 2.52 -13.71
CA LEU A 279 -4.91 1.30 -13.75
C LEU A 279 -3.84 1.29 -12.65
N GLN A 280 -3.29 2.46 -12.26
CA GLN A 280 -2.34 2.56 -11.14
C GLN A 280 -3.01 2.15 -9.81
N SER A 281 -4.31 2.47 -9.61
CA SER A 281 -5.04 1.97 -8.45
C SER A 281 -5.22 0.44 -8.50
N GLY A 282 -5.45 -0.12 -9.70
CA GLY A 282 -5.49 -1.56 -9.90
C GLY A 282 -4.17 -2.25 -9.56
N GLN A 283 -3.03 -1.66 -9.95
CA GLN A 283 -1.71 -2.16 -9.58
C GLN A 283 -1.50 -2.17 -8.06
N ALA A 284 -1.94 -1.12 -7.34
CA ALA A 284 -1.88 -1.10 -5.87
C ALA A 284 -2.69 -2.23 -5.23
N VAL A 285 -3.89 -2.51 -5.76
CA VAL A 285 -4.70 -3.67 -5.33
C VAL A 285 -3.93 -4.97 -5.52
N MET A 286 -3.33 -5.17 -6.71
CA MET A 286 -2.54 -6.38 -7.02
C MET A 286 -1.35 -6.52 -6.07
N MET A 287 -0.60 -5.45 -5.84
CA MET A 287 0.54 -5.45 -4.91
C MET A 287 0.12 -5.82 -3.48
N CYS A 288 -1.00 -5.26 -2.98
CA CYS A 288 -1.51 -5.57 -1.65
C CYS A 288 -2.03 -7.00 -1.54
N LEU A 289 -2.69 -7.53 -2.57
CA LEU A 289 -3.19 -8.91 -2.59
C LEU A 289 -2.05 -9.92 -2.67
N LEU A 290 -1.06 -9.70 -3.55
CA LEU A 290 0.13 -10.54 -3.66
C LEU A 290 0.92 -10.57 -2.36
N GLY A 291 1.12 -9.41 -1.75
CA GLY A 291 1.89 -9.29 -0.53
C GLY A 291 1.17 -9.85 0.71
N GLY A 292 -0.13 -9.65 0.79
CA GLY A 292 -1.00 -9.99 1.91
C GLY A 292 -1.63 -8.77 2.56
N MET A 293 -2.95 -8.65 2.38
CA MET A 293 -3.77 -7.57 2.92
C MET A 293 -3.69 -7.49 4.44
N GLY A 294 -3.64 -6.27 4.99
CA GLY A 294 -3.65 -6.02 6.43
C GLY A 294 -2.35 -6.41 7.14
N THR A 295 -1.31 -6.76 6.40
CA THR A 295 0.03 -6.97 6.96
C THR A 295 0.91 -5.74 6.73
N PHE A 296 1.86 -5.50 7.63
CA PHE A 296 2.74 -4.32 7.54
C PHE A 296 3.77 -4.46 6.40
N PHE A 297 4.33 -5.66 6.22
CA PHE A 297 5.39 -5.95 5.25
C PHE A 297 4.85 -6.39 3.88
N GLY A 298 3.64 -6.97 3.88
CA GLY A 298 3.04 -7.53 2.68
C GLY A 298 3.11 -6.61 1.47
N PRO A 299 2.66 -5.36 1.56
CA PRO A 299 2.64 -4.44 0.43
C PRO A 299 4.02 -4.24 -0.23
N PHE A 300 5.12 -4.20 0.54
CA PHE A 300 6.46 -4.11 -0.01
C PHE A 300 6.87 -5.38 -0.75
N VAL A 301 6.59 -6.54 -0.16
CA VAL A 301 6.86 -7.83 -0.79
C VAL A 301 6.03 -7.96 -2.08
N GLY A 302 4.76 -7.56 -2.00
CA GLY A 302 3.88 -7.58 -3.17
C GLY A 302 4.34 -6.62 -4.27
N ALA A 303 4.78 -5.41 -3.93
CA ALA A 303 5.33 -4.46 -4.88
C ALA A 303 6.61 -4.98 -5.53
N ALA A 304 7.52 -5.59 -4.75
CA ALA A 304 8.75 -6.16 -5.27
C ALA A 304 8.48 -7.31 -6.26
N VAL A 305 7.59 -8.24 -5.88
CA VAL A 305 7.22 -9.37 -6.74
C VAL A 305 6.49 -8.90 -7.99
N PHE A 306 5.54 -7.96 -7.84
CA PHE A 306 4.76 -7.43 -8.96
C PHE A 306 5.64 -6.72 -9.98
N LEU A 307 6.47 -5.77 -9.54
CA LEU A 307 7.35 -5.00 -10.43
C LEU A 307 8.43 -5.85 -11.09
N TYR A 308 9.00 -6.80 -10.36
CA TYR A 308 9.96 -7.73 -10.94
C TYR A 308 9.32 -8.63 -11.99
N LEU A 309 8.10 -9.14 -11.72
CA LEU A 309 7.35 -9.92 -12.68
C LEU A 309 6.99 -9.10 -13.93
N GLU A 310 6.51 -7.86 -13.73
CA GLU A 310 6.19 -6.92 -14.81
C GLU A 310 7.42 -6.67 -15.69
N ASP A 311 8.58 -6.42 -15.09
CA ASP A 311 9.84 -6.18 -15.78
C ASP A 311 10.26 -7.38 -16.64
N VAL A 312 10.25 -8.58 -16.06
CA VAL A 312 10.58 -9.82 -16.79
C VAL A 312 9.59 -10.10 -17.92
N VAL A 313 8.29 -9.95 -17.66
CA VAL A 313 7.25 -10.29 -18.66
C VAL A 313 7.24 -9.28 -19.80
N THR A 314 7.48 -8.00 -19.54
CA THR A 314 7.55 -6.96 -20.60
C THR A 314 8.68 -7.18 -21.58
N THR A 315 9.79 -7.79 -21.14
CA THR A 315 10.90 -8.15 -22.04
C THR A 315 10.58 -9.38 -22.90
N LEU A 316 9.69 -10.27 -22.45
CA LEU A 316 9.37 -11.53 -23.12
C LEU A 316 8.22 -11.40 -24.13
N THR A 317 7.23 -10.54 -23.88
CA THR A 317 6.03 -10.45 -24.73
C THR A 317 5.41 -9.07 -24.78
N ARG A 318 4.83 -8.72 -25.94
CA ARG A 318 4.03 -7.50 -26.13
C ARG A 318 2.70 -7.54 -25.37
N HIS A 319 2.18 -8.73 -25.07
CA HIS A 319 0.91 -8.92 -24.36
C HIS A 319 1.11 -9.09 -22.85
N TRP A 320 2.08 -8.40 -22.27
CA TRP A 320 2.49 -8.52 -20.87
C TRP A 320 1.32 -8.36 -19.89
N MET A 321 0.36 -7.46 -20.16
CA MET A 321 -0.81 -7.27 -19.30
C MET A 321 -1.66 -8.53 -19.15
N ALA A 322 -1.89 -9.27 -20.26
CA ALA A 322 -2.66 -10.51 -20.22
C ALA A 322 -1.91 -11.60 -19.43
N VAL A 323 -0.60 -11.70 -19.65
CA VAL A 323 0.24 -12.69 -18.95
C VAL A 323 0.29 -12.38 -17.45
N VAL A 324 0.57 -11.13 -17.06
CA VAL A 324 0.61 -10.71 -15.66
C VAL A 324 -0.76 -10.91 -15.00
N GLY A 325 -1.85 -10.55 -15.69
CA GLY A 325 -3.21 -10.76 -15.19
C GLY A 325 -3.54 -12.25 -14.97
N THR A 326 -3.11 -13.13 -15.89
CA THR A 326 -3.30 -14.58 -15.74
C THR A 326 -2.49 -15.14 -14.57
N ILE A 327 -1.22 -14.76 -14.45
CA ILE A 327 -0.36 -15.17 -13.32
C ILE A 327 -0.98 -14.71 -12.00
N PHE A 328 -1.49 -13.47 -11.96
CA PHE A 328 -2.14 -12.92 -10.79
C PHE A 328 -3.42 -13.68 -10.42
N MET A 329 -4.26 -14.04 -11.40
CA MET A 329 -5.46 -14.85 -11.16
C MET A 329 -5.10 -16.20 -10.57
N VAL A 330 -4.14 -16.90 -11.15
CA VAL A 330 -3.64 -18.18 -10.65
C VAL A 330 -3.10 -18.03 -9.23
N PHE A 331 -2.30 -16.97 -8.99
CA PHE A 331 -1.71 -16.72 -7.68
C PHE A 331 -2.77 -16.51 -6.57
N ILE A 332 -3.80 -15.71 -6.82
CA ILE A 332 -4.88 -15.49 -5.83
C ILE A 332 -5.63 -16.78 -5.51
N LEU A 333 -5.84 -17.65 -6.49
CA LEU A 333 -6.53 -18.94 -6.25
C LEU A 333 -5.71 -19.85 -5.33
N PHE A 334 -4.38 -19.86 -5.43
CA PHE A 334 -3.51 -20.71 -4.62
C PHE A 334 -3.06 -20.07 -3.31
N PHE A 335 -2.96 -18.72 -3.24
CA PHE A 335 -2.47 -17.97 -2.08
C PHE A 335 -3.46 -16.89 -1.61
N PRO A 336 -4.64 -17.25 -1.09
CA PRO A 336 -5.68 -16.28 -0.71
C PRO A 336 -5.26 -15.32 0.42
N ARG A 337 -4.20 -15.65 1.19
CA ARG A 337 -3.62 -14.81 2.25
C ARG A 337 -2.40 -14.00 1.79
N GLY A 338 -2.04 -14.08 0.51
CA GLY A 338 -0.82 -13.49 -0.03
C GLY A 338 0.45 -14.22 0.40
N ILE A 339 1.60 -13.80 -0.13
CA ILE A 339 2.91 -14.42 0.16
C ILE A 339 3.25 -14.27 1.64
N TRP A 340 3.25 -13.03 2.13
CA TRP A 340 3.63 -12.72 3.51
C TRP A 340 2.65 -13.31 4.52
N GLY A 341 1.35 -13.18 4.27
CA GLY A 341 0.32 -13.75 5.15
C GLY A 341 0.42 -15.27 5.26
N SER A 342 0.76 -15.96 4.17
CA SER A 342 0.97 -17.40 4.16
C SER A 342 2.24 -17.82 4.92
N LEU A 343 3.32 -17.02 4.84
CA LEU A 343 4.55 -17.24 5.61
C LEU A 343 4.31 -17.07 7.11
N VAL A 344 3.65 -15.98 7.52
CA VAL A 344 3.32 -15.71 8.93
C VAL A 344 2.42 -16.78 9.50
N ALA A 345 1.36 -17.20 8.79
CA ALA A 345 0.46 -18.25 9.24
C ALA A 345 1.13 -19.64 9.38
N ARG A 346 2.13 -19.92 8.54
CA ARG A 346 2.94 -21.15 8.71
C ARG A 346 3.85 -21.08 9.94
N TRP A 347 4.42 -19.91 10.19
CA TRP A 347 5.29 -19.68 11.33
C TRP A 347 4.54 -19.75 12.66
N GLU A 348 3.36 -19.15 12.77
CA GLU A 348 2.52 -19.20 13.96
C GLU A 348 2.14 -20.64 14.32
N ARG A 349 1.82 -21.48 13.32
CA ARG A 349 1.55 -22.91 13.54
C ARG A 349 2.76 -23.71 14.01
N ALA A 350 3.97 -23.28 13.60
CA ALA A 350 5.21 -23.97 14.00
C ALA A 350 5.67 -23.58 15.42
N THR A 351 5.23 -22.41 15.92
CA THR A 351 5.62 -21.88 17.24
C THR A 351 4.60 -22.14 18.35
N THR A 352 3.36 -22.51 18.00
CA THR A 352 2.33 -22.90 18.99
C THR A 352 2.55 -24.37 19.37
N PRO A 353 2.93 -24.71 20.64
CA PRO A 353 3.05 -26.09 21.07
C PRO A 353 1.68 -26.77 20.95
N SER A 354 1.65 -27.95 20.33
CA SER A 354 0.46 -28.84 20.21
C SER A 354 0.09 -29.43 21.58
N GLY A 355 -0.42 -28.61 22.49
CA GLY A 355 -0.66 -29.01 23.86
C GLY A 355 -1.74 -28.24 24.60
N GLN A 356 -2.76 -27.71 23.89
CA GLN A 356 -4.00 -27.24 24.55
C GLN A 356 -5.16 -27.46 23.56
N THR A 357 -5.69 -28.66 23.52
CA THR A 357 -7.06 -29.02 23.11
C THR A 357 -7.81 -29.51 24.33
#